data_816dd897a385e7c52e8ca7818a8b956e
#
_entry.id   816dd897a385e7c52e8ca7818a8b956e
#
_cell.length_a   1.000
_cell.length_b   1.000
_cell.length_c   1.000
_cell.angle_alpha   90.00
_cell.angle_beta   90.00
_cell.angle_gamma   90.00
#
_symmetry.space_group_name_H-M   'P 1'
#
loop_
_entity.id
_entity.type
_entity.pdbx_description
1 polymer ?
#
loop_
_entity_poly.entity_id
_entity_poly.type
_entity_poly.pdbx_seq_one_letter_code
_entity_poly.pdbx_strand_id
1 'polypeptide(L)'
;MKNDEFRMPNDEGMSNDESRDAAEMEFWFGDSGVVREEPSDSPKYDLEERTARFGEAVIDFANSIPQNPVTSRLITQLVGAGTSVGANYCEGDDAVSRKEFFLRMGTCKKEARETKHFLRMVVRAVPNLKPAARDLWREARELHLIFSKICRSR
;
A
#
# COMPACT_ATOMS: atom_id res chain seq x y z
N MET A 1 -36.76 -5.79 -17.84
CA MET A 1 -35.59 -4.91 -17.78
C MET A 1 -34.35 -5.77 -17.92
N LYS A 2 -33.67 -5.66 -19.02
CA LYS A 2 -32.39 -6.40 -19.22
C LYS A 2 -31.28 -5.61 -18.57
N ASN A 3 -30.59 -6.19 -17.62
CA ASN A 3 -29.31 -5.69 -17.11
C ASN A 3 -28.30 -5.86 -18.25
N ASP A 4 -27.94 -4.76 -18.89
CA ASP A 4 -26.75 -4.73 -19.72
C ASP A 4 -25.53 -4.81 -18.81
N GLU A 5 -24.97 -6.00 -18.66
CA GLU A 5 -23.66 -6.20 -18.09
C GLU A 5 -22.65 -5.47 -18.98
N PHE A 6 -22.07 -4.41 -18.45
CA PHE A 6 -20.93 -3.73 -19.07
C PHE A 6 -19.73 -4.67 -19.03
N ARG A 7 -19.58 -5.42 -20.11
CA ARG A 7 -18.44 -6.34 -20.32
C ARG A 7 -17.30 -5.53 -20.91
N MET A 8 -16.27 -5.27 -20.12
CA MET A 8 -15.02 -4.73 -20.64
C MET A 8 -14.44 -5.71 -21.66
N PRO A 9 -13.93 -5.27 -22.82
CA PRO A 9 -13.24 -6.15 -23.74
C PRO A 9 -11.99 -6.73 -23.08
N ASN A 10 -11.85 -8.06 -23.13
CA ASN A 10 -10.64 -8.76 -22.74
C ASN A 10 -9.52 -8.35 -23.71
N ASP A 11 -8.56 -7.60 -23.21
CA ASP A 11 -7.27 -7.47 -23.87
C ASP A 11 -6.44 -8.72 -23.51
N GLU A 12 -6.29 -9.62 -24.45
CA GLU A 12 -5.55 -10.86 -24.29
C GLU A 12 -4.06 -10.53 -24.24
N GLY A 13 -3.43 -10.61 -23.04
CA GLY A 13 -1.97 -10.58 -22.99
C GLY A 13 -1.27 -10.35 -21.68
N MET A 14 -1.81 -9.58 -20.76
CA MET A 14 -1.23 -9.40 -19.41
C MET A 14 -2.35 -9.29 -18.38
N SER A 15 -2.19 -9.92 -17.23
CA SER A 15 -3.14 -9.70 -16.14
C SER A 15 -3.12 -8.22 -15.77
N ASN A 16 -4.28 -7.64 -15.46
CA ASN A 16 -4.38 -6.23 -15.06
C ASN A 16 -3.45 -5.87 -13.89
N ASP A 17 -3.07 -6.84 -13.06
CA ASP A 17 -2.16 -6.64 -11.94
C ASP A 17 -0.70 -6.52 -12.40
N GLU A 18 -0.23 -7.31 -13.36
CA GLU A 18 1.14 -7.22 -13.90
C GLU A 18 1.38 -5.90 -14.63
N SER A 19 0.41 -5.43 -15.41
CA SER A 19 0.48 -4.14 -16.10
C SER A 19 0.51 -2.95 -15.14
N ARG A 20 -0.25 -3.03 -14.04
CA ARG A 20 -0.25 -2.00 -12.99
C ARG A 20 1.07 -1.98 -12.23
N ASP A 21 1.60 -3.13 -11.86
CA ASP A 21 2.89 -3.23 -11.17
C ASP A 21 4.03 -2.69 -12.03
N ALA A 22 4.03 -2.94 -13.33
CA ALA A 22 5.02 -2.40 -14.26
C ALA A 22 4.98 -0.87 -14.32
N ALA A 23 3.79 -0.26 -14.43
CA ALA A 23 3.62 1.18 -14.47
C ALA A 23 4.01 1.85 -13.14
N GLU A 24 3.67 1.24 -12.00
CA GLU A 24 4.10 1.71 -10.69
C GLU A 24 5.62 1.64 -10.54
N MET A 25 6.23 0.53 -10.95
CA MET A 25 7.68 0.36 -10.88
C MET A 25 8.40 1.39 -11.76
N GLU A 26 7.92 1.68 -12.96
CA GLU A 26 8.47 2.72 -13.82
C GLU A 26 8.35 4.10 -13.17
N PHE A 27 7.19 4.43 -12.59
CA PHE A 27 7.02 5.70 -11.87
C PHE A 27 8.06 5.88 -10.75
N TRP A 28 8.28 4.85 -9.95
CA TRP A 28 9.15 4.96 -8.77
C TRP A 28 10.64 4.80 -9.08
N PHE A 29 11.01 4.01 -10.09
CA PHE A 29 12.38 3.57 -10.35
C PHE A 29 12.87 3.82 -11.78
N GLY A 30 12.06 4.36 -12.68
CA GLY A 30 12.39 4.56 -14.09
C GLY A 30 13.67 5.36 -14.36
N ASP A 31 14.05 6.24 -13.44
CA ASP A 31 15.25 7.07 -13.55
C ASP A 31 16.55 6.36 -13.07
N SER A 32 16.47 5.20 -12.45
CA SER A 32 17.60 4.58 -11.75
C SER A 32 18.00 3.18 -12.23
N GLY A 33 17.37 2.64 -13.26
CA GLY A 33 17.85 1.49 -14.05
C GLY A 33 18.15 0.16 -13.34
N VAL A 34 18.07 0.04 -12.01
CA VAL A 34 18.30 -1.22 -11.31
C VAL A 34 17.49 -1.26 -10.02
N VAL A 35 16.43 -2.06 -10.01
CA VAL A 35 15.85 -2.52 -8.75
C VAL A 35 16.73 -3.63 -8.20
N ARG A 36 17.59 -3.32 -7.23
CA ARG A 36 18.17 -4.35 -6.38
C ARG A 36 17.08 -4.78 -5.41
N GLU A 37 16.54 -5.96 -5.61
CA GLU A 37 15.87 -6.66 -4.54
C GLU A 37 16.95 -7.03 -3.51
N GLU A 38 17.01 -6.27 -2.41
CA GLU A 38 17.77 -6.70 -1.25
C GLU A 38 17.09 -7.97 -0.73
N PRO A 39 17.84 -9.07 -0.51
CA PRO A 39 17.28 -10.24 0.14
C PRO A 39 16.79 -9.81 1.52
N SER A 40 15.49 -9.90 1.74
CA SER A 40 14.93 -9.65 3.05
C SER A 40 15.32 -10.79 3.97
N ASP A 41 16.44 -10.65 4.67
CA ASP A 41 16.74 -11.43 5.83
C ASP A 41 15.84 -10.93 6.97
N SER A 42 14.53 -11.17 6.81
CA SER A 42 13.56 -10.76 7.79
C SER A 42 13.35 -11.88 8.79
N PRO A 43 13.77 -11.65 10.06
CA PRO A 43 13.39 -12.54 11.13
C PRO A 43 11.87 -12.62 11.22
N LYS A 44 11.36 -13.80 11.57
CA LYS A 44 9.96 -14.16 11.81
C LYS A 44 9.03 -12.97 11.96
N TYR A 45 8.07 -12.91 11.06
CA TYR A 45 7.07 -11.90 10.88
C TYR A 45 6.36 -11.52 12.19
N ASP A 46 6.86 -10.54 12.90
CA ASP A 46 6.06 -9.78 13.83
C ASP A 46 5.33 -8.70 13.03
N LEU A 47 4.18 -9.06 12.47
CA LEU A 47 3.38 -8.15 11.69
C LEU A 47 2.77 -7.03 12.55
N GLU A 48 2.54 -7.28 13.82
CA GLU A 48 2.08 -6.24 14.76
C GLU A 48 3.11 -5.11 14.85
N GLU A 49 4.35 -5.44 15.17
CA GLU A 49 5.44 -4.46 15.26
C GLU A 49 5.77 -3.86 13.90
N ARG A 50 5.81 -4.66 12.85
CA ARG A 50 6.12 -4.18 11.50
C ARG A 50 5.08 -3.18 10.98
N THR A 51 3.80 -3.44 11.19
CA THR A 51 2.73 -2.51 10.78
C THR A 51 2.66 -1.27 11.66
N ALA A 52 3.00 -1.38 12.95
CA ALA A 52 3.15 -0.23 13.84
C ALA A 52 4.28 0.70 13.36
N ARG A 53 5.46 0.16 13.09
CA ARG A 53 6.61 0.93 12.55
C ARG A 53 6.30 1.56 11.21
N PHE A 54 5.56 0.87 10.36
CA PHE A 54 5.10 1.43 9.10
C PHE A 54 4.20 2.65 9.31
N GLY A 55 3.23 2.57 10.20
CA GLY A 55 2.37 3.70 10.57
C GLY A 55 3.16 4.89 11.12
N GLU A 56 4.12 4.64 12.00
CA GLU A 56 5.04 5.66 12.55
C GLU A 56 5.85 6.33 11.43
N ALA A 57 6.41 5.56 10.51
CA ALA A 57 7.16 6.08 9.38
C ALA A 57 6.30 6.93 8.43
N VAL A 58 5.03 6.55 8.24
CA VAL A 58 4.06 7.36 7.48
C VAL A 58 3.79 8.69 8.19
N ILE A 59 3.66 8.70 9.52
CA ILE A 59 3.48 9.93 10.31
C ILE A 59 4.71 10.83 10.18
N ASP A 60 5.91 10.29 10.33
CA ASP A 60 7.16 11.04 10.20
C ASP A 60 7.29 11.67 8.80
N PHE A 61 6.99 10.90 7.77
CA PHE A 61 6.96 11.41 6.39
C PHE A 61 5.89 12.50 6.20
N ALA A 62 4.69 12.31 6.74
CA ALA A 62 3.61 13.29 6.66
C ALA A 62 3.99 14.61 7.32
N ASN A 63 4.72 14.57 8.44
CA ASN A 63 5.24 15.75 9.11
C ASN A 63 6.27 16.53 8.27
N SER A 64 6.91 15.90 7.32
CA SER A 64 7.86 16.55 6.39
C SER A 64 7.20 17.22 5.19
N ILE A 65 5.91 16.99 4.97
CA ILE A 65 5.19 17.54 3.81
C ILE A 65 4.80 18.99 4.09
N PRO A 66 5.20 19.96 3.24
CA PRO A 66 4.75 21.35 3.36
C PRO A 66 3.23 21.43 3.29
N GLN A 67 2.61 22.14 4.23
CA GLN A 67 1.15 22.26 4.31
C GLN A 67 0.63 23.40 3.44
N ASN A 68 -0.33 23.06 2.61
CA ASN A 68 -1.15 23.98 1.81
C ASN A 68 -2.53 23.33 1.56
N PRO A 69 -3.50 24.01 0.92
CA PRO A 69 -4.83 23.44 0.71
C PRO A 69 -4.85 22.08 -0.01
N VAL A 70 -3.88 21.81 -0.88
CA VAL A 70 -3.77 20.53 -1.60
C VAL A 70 -3.14 19.46 -0.72
N THR A 71 -1.98 19.73 -0.13
CA THR A 71 -1.23 18.76 0.67
C THR A 71 -1.93 18.44 1.99
N SER A 72 -2.63 19.37 2.61
CA SER A 72 -3.37 19.10 3.85
C SER A 72 -4.38 17.97 3.69
N ARG A 73 -5.08 17.93 2.56
CA ARG A 73 -6.02 16.84 2.26
C ARG A 73 -5.31 15.51 1.99
N LEU A 74 -4.20 15.55 1.27
CA LEU A 74 -3.38 14.36 0.99
C LEU A 74 -2.76 13.79 2.26
N ILE A 75 -2.27 14.63 3.16
CA ILE A 75 -1.73 14.24 4.47
C ILE A 75 -2.79 13.47 5.27
N THR A 76 -4.00 13.98 5.36
CA THR A 76 -5.10 13.34 6.08
C THR A 76 -5.39 11.95 5.54
N GLN A 77 -5.47 11.81 4.23
CA GLN A 77 -5.72 10.52 3.58
C GLN A 77 -4.54 9.55 3.74
N LEU A 78 -3.33 10.02 3.57
CA LEU A 78 -2.11 9.22 3.70
C LEU A 78 -1.95 8.67 5.12
N VAL A 79 -2.06 9.52 6.12
CA VAL A 79 -1.96 9.13 7.54
C VAL A 79 -3.08 8.16 7.90
N GLY A 80 -4.31 8.43 7.46
CA GLY A 80 -5.45 7.54 7.66
C GLY A 80 -5.19 6.14 7.10
N ALA A 81 -4.77 6.03 5.84
CA ALA A 81 -4.47 4.75 5.20
C ALA A 81 -3.28 4.04 5.86
N GLY A 82 -2.16 4.72 6.05
CA GLY A 82 -0.93 4.11 6.58
C GLY A 82 -1.06 3.59 8.01
N THR A 83 -1.76 4.32 8.86
CA THR A 83 -2.00 3.90 10.26
C THR A 83 -3.09 2.83 10.39
N SER A 84 -4.03 2.78 9.44
CA SER A 84 -5.11 1.79 9.45
C SER A 84 -4.64 0.37 9.12
N VAL A 85 -3.49 0.21 8.48
CA VAL A 85 -2.91 -1.12 8.23
C VAL A 85 -2.68 -1.85 9.55
N GLY A 86 -1.96 -1.23 10.48
CA GLY A 86 -1.68 -1.82 11.79
C GLY A 86 -2.92 -1.95 12.68
N ALA A 87 -3.81 -0.97 12.67
CA ALA A 87 -5.04 -1.01 13.44
C ALA A 87 -5.94 -2.20 13.04
N ASN A 88 -6.11 -2.43 11.74
CA ASN A 88 -6.88 -3.58 11.25
C ASN A 88 -6.15 -4.91 11.46
N TYR A 89 -4.84 -4.94 11.41
CA TYR A 89 -4.08 -6.13 11.77
C TYR A 89 -4.33 -6.53 13.24
N CYS A 90 -4.24 -5.58 14.18
CA CYS A 90 -4.53 -5.85 15.60
C CYS A 90 -5.94 -6.40 15.81
N GLU A 91 -6.95 -5.81 15.15
CA GLU A 91 -8.32 -6.31 15.22
C GLU A 91 -8.46 -7.72 14.61
N GLY A 92 -7.72 -8.01 13.55
CA GLY A 92 -7.70 -9.34 12.93
C GLY A 92 -7.00 -10.38 13.79
N ASP A 93 -5.91 -10.01 14.47
CA ASP A 93 -5.19 -10.89 15.39
C ASP A 93 -6.05 -11.27 16.61
N ASP A 94 -6.89 -10.35 17.07
CA ASP A 94 -7.87 -10.56 18.14
C ASP A 94 -9.23 -11.10 17.65
N ALA A 95 -9.36 -11.46 16.39
CA ALA A 95 -10.62 -11.89 15.80
C ALA A 95 -11.18 -13.17 16.48
N VAL A 96 -12.48 -13.18 16.73
CA VAL A 96 -13.19 -14.32 17.37
C VAL A 96 -13.64 -15.38 16.36
N SER A 97 -13.48 -15.13 15.07
CA SER A 97 -13.83 -16.06 14.00
C SER A 97 -12.85 -15.99 12.82
N ARG A 98 -12.73 -17.09 12.09
CA ARG A 98 -11.93 -17.12 10.84
C ARG A 98 -12.45 -16.12 9.80
N LYS A 99 -13.76 -15.96 9.70
CA LYS A 99 -14.40 -15.01 8.79
C LYS A 99 -13.97 -13.56 9.11
N GLU A 100 -14.02 -13.20 10.39
CA GLU A 100 -13.59 -11.88 10.86
C GLU A 100 -12.11 -11.65 10.59
N PHE A 101 -11.25 -12.63 10.89
CA PHE A 101 -9.81 -12.57 10.59
C PHE A 101 -9.56 -12.22 9.14
N PHE A 102 -10.14 -12.97 8.19
CA PHE A 102 -9.95 -12.71 6.76
C PHE A 102 -10.56 -11.40 6.28
N LEU A 103 -11.65 -10.94 6.89
CA LEU A 103 -12.19 -9.62 6.63
C LEU A 103 -11.17 -8.52 7.00
N ARG A 104 -10.55 -8.63 8.17
CA ARG A 104 -9.54 -7.68 8.63
C ARG A 104 -8.26 -7.74 7.79
N MET A 105 -7.79 -8.92 7.41
CA MET A 105 -6.65 -9.06 6.51
C MET A 105 -6.92 -8.44 5.13
N GLY A 106 -8.13 -8.57 4.62
CA GLY A 106 -8.57 -7.90 3.40
C GLY A 106 -8.57 -6.37 3.53
N THR A 107 -8.93 -5.84 4.68
CA THR A 107 -8.85 -4.41 4.97
C THR A 107 -7.39 -3.94 5.06
N CYS A 108 -6.50 -4.68 5.72
CA CYS A 108 -5.06 -4.39 5.73
C CYS A 108 -4.49 -4.30 4.31
N LYS A 109 -4.85 -5.25 3.45
CA LYS A 109 -4.47 -5.25 2.02
C LYS A 109 -4.92 -3.97 1.32
N LYS A 110 -6.17 -3.57 1.50
CA LYS A 110 -6.72 -2.34 0.91
C LYS A 110 -6.01 -1.09 1.39
N GLU A 111 -5.80 -0.95 2.69
CA GLU A 111 -5.15 0.20 3.30
C GLU A 111 -3.68 0.33 2.88
N ALA A 112 -2.96 -0.77 2.75
CA ALA A 112 -1.60 -0.77 2.21
C ALA A 112 -1.58 -0.29 0.75
N ARG A 113 -2.54 -0.72 -0.07
CA ARG A 113 -2.69 -0.25 -1.45
C ARG A 113 -3.05 1.23 -1.53
N GLU A 114 -3.96 1.70 -0.69
CA GLU A 114 -4.31 3.13 -0.63
C GLU A 114 -3.12 3.98 -0.21
N THR A 115 -2.31 3.50 0.72
CA THR A 115 -1.07 4.18 1.12
C THR A 115 -0.13 4.39 -0.08
N LYS A 116 0.05 3.36 -0.91
CA LYS A 116 0.82 3.47 -2.16
C LYS A 116 0.27 4.56 -3.07
N HIS A 117 -1.05 4.60 -3.23
CA HIS A 117 -1.72 5.60 -4.06
C HIS A 117 -1.48 7.02 -3.54
N PHE A 118 -1.68 7.26 -2.24
CA PHE A 118 -1.50 8.61 -1.68
C PHE A 118 -0.04 9.05 -1.65
N LEU A 119 0.92 8.15 -1.49
CA LEU A 119 2.34 8.47 -1.66
C LEU A 119 2.63 9.01 -3.07
N ARG A 120 2.06 8.40 -4.09
CA ARG A 120 2.18 8.89 -5.48
C ARG A 120 1.55 10.27 -5.65
N MET A 121 0.39 10.53 -5.03
CA MET A 121 -0.27 11.84 -5.08
C MET A 121 0.55 12.92 -4.38
N VAL A 122 1.14 12.60 -3.22
CA VAL A 122 2.05 13.51 -2.52
C VAL A 122 3.27 13.87 -3.37
N VAL A 123 3.89 12.90 -4.02
CA VAL A 123 5.04 13.14 -4.91
C VAL A 123 4.66 14.02 -6.11
N ARG A 124 3.44 13.91 -6.61
CA ARG A 124 2.94 14.83 -7.64
C ARG A 124 2.83 16.25 -7.13
N ALA A 125 2.36 16.43 -5.90
CA ALA A 125 2.22 17.75 -5.27
C ALA A 125 3.57 18.33 -4.82
N VAL A 126 4.50 17.49 -4.37
CA VAL A 126 5.80 17.86 -3.81
C VAL A 126 6.89 16.94 -4.37
N PRO A 127 7.37 17.16 -5.61
CA PRO A 127 8.25 16.23 -6.32
C PRO A 127 9.58 15.91 -5.61
N ASN A 128 10.13 16.84 -4.84
CA ASN A 128 11.39 16.65 -4.11
C ASN A 128 11.28 15.64 -2.96
N LEU A 129 10.07 15.24 -2.55
CA LEU A 129 9.86 14.17 -1.56
C LEU A 129 9.88 12.76 -2.16
N LYS A 130 10.08 12.61 -3.47
CA LYS A 130 10.07 11.30 -4.14
C LYS A 130 11.04 10.29 -3.54
N PRO A 131 12.30 10.62 -3.19
CA PRO A 131 13.21 9.65 -2.57
C PRO A 131 12.69 9.08 -1.24
N ALA A 132 12.21 9.94 -0.35
CA ALA A 132 11.65 9.51 0.93
C ALA A 132 10.34 8.73 0.77
N ALA A 133 9.46 9.16 -0.12
CA ALA A 133 8.22 8.48 -0.45
C ALA A 133 8.46 7.09 -1.07
N ARG A 134 9.53 6.92 -1.83
CA ARG A 134 9.93 5.66 -2.45
C ARG A 134 10.17 4.56 -1.42
N ASP A 135 10.84 4.86 -0.32
CA ASP A 135 11.11 3.88 0.74
C ASP A 135 9.82 3.42 1.42
N LEU A 136 8.91 4.34 1.71
CA LEU A 136 7.60 4.01 2.23
C LEU A 136 6.75 3.22 1.23
N TRP A 137 6.83 3.56 -0.04
CA TRP A 137 6.11 2.84 -1.09
C TRP A 137 6.58 1.38 -1.18
N ARG A 138 7.89 1.13 -1.06
CA ARG A 138 8.44 -0.24 -1.00
C ARG A 138 7.85 -1.04 0.15
N GLU A 139 7.83 -0.47 1.34
CA GLU A 139 7.24 -1.15 2.51
C GLU A 139 5.73 -1.36 2.36
N ALA A 140 5.00 -0.37 1.87
CA ALA A 140 3.57 -0.51 1.57
C ALA A 140 3.31 -1.63 0.55
N ARG A 141 4.15 -1.75 -0.47
CA ARG A 141 4.09 -2.84 -1.47
C ARG A 141 4.33 -4.20 -0.83
N GLU A 142 5.36 -4.33 0.01
CA GLU A 142 5.64 -5.57 0.73
C GLU A 142 4.47 -5.99 1.62
N LEU A 143 3.93 -5.07 2.40
CA LEU A 143 2.76 -5.33 3.25
C LEU A 143 1.54 -5.73 2.42
N HIS A 144 1.28 -5.05 1.30
CA HIS A 144 0.20 -5.41 0.38
C HIS A 144 0.35 -6.84 -0.15
N LEU A 145 1.57 -7.26 -0.51
CA LEU A 145 1.84 -8.62 -0.97
C LEU A 145 1.65 -9.67 0.14
N ILE A 146 2.11 -9.37 1.35
CA ILE A 146 1.94 -10.24 2.52
C ILE A 146 0.45 -10.46 2.81
N PHE A 147 -0.34 -9.39 2.91
CA PHE A 147 -1.78 -9.50 3.17
C PHE A 147 -2.54 -10.14 2.01
N SER A 148 -2.11 -9.91 0.77
CA SER A 148 -2.65 -10.60 -0.39
C SER A 148 -2.43 -12.11 -0.31
N LYS A 149 -1.25 -12.54 0.12
CA LYS A 149 -0.92 -13.96 0.32
C LYS A 149 -1.78 -14.57 1.43
N ILE A 150 -1.92 -13.89 2.57
CA ILE A 150 -2.79 -14.34 3.67
C ILE A 150 -4.22 -14.50 3.17
N CYS A 151 -4.77 -13.53 2.44
CA CYS A 151 -6.13 -13.60 1.92
C CYS A 151 -6.36 -14.75 0.93
N ARG A 152 -5.33 -15.17 0.20
CA ARG A 152 -5.41 -16.32 -0.72
C ARG A 152 -5.33 -17.67 -0.01
N SER A 153 -4.92 -17.73 1.24
CA SER A 153 -4.77 -18.95 2.03
C SER A 153 -6.06 -19.44 2.70
N ARG A 154 -7.23 -18.93 2.27
CA ARG A 154 -8.57 -19.31 2.80
C ARG A 154 -8.86 -20.79 2.68
#